data_30ce57cae5481cda8632f8b9234e4ced
#
_entry.id   30ce57cae5481cda8632f8b9234e4ced
#
_cell.length_a   1.000
_cell.length_b   1.000
_cell.length_c   1.000
_cell.angle_alpha   90.00
_cell.angle_beta   90.00
_cell.angle_gamma   90.00
#
_symmetry.space_group_name_H-M   'P 1'
#
loop_
_entity.id
_entity.type
_entity.pdbx_description
1 polymer ?
#
loop_
_entity_poly.entity_id
_entity_poly.type
_entity_poly.pdbx_seq_one_letter_code
_entity_poly.pdbx_strand_id
1 'polypeptide(L)'
;MDDGSSIFMITALIVLIMLSAFFSASETAYSSLNMIRLKSRAEDGDKQAAKVLALAERYDSLLSTILIGNNIVNIGASSLATVLFSRLLGNAYGPTASTIVMTLLVLAKSPLKAWRRKCRNPLQWPLRRRLVPLWRYLGR
;
A
#
# COMPACT_ATOMS: atom_id res chain seq x y z
N MET A 1 33.13 -13.55 11.46
CA MET A 1 31.76 -13.07 11.12
C MET A 1 31.18 -14.11 10.18
N ASP A 2 30.06 -14.74 10.55
CA ASP A 2 29.45 -15.75 9.68
C ASP A 2 28.81 -15.04 8.49
N ASP A 3 29.50 -15.01 7.37
CA ASP A 3 29.02 -14.38 6.12
C ASP A 3 27.67 -14.96 5.67
N GLY A 4 27.45 -16.26 5.91
CA GLY A 4 26.18 -16.92 5.63
C GLY A 4 24.99 -16.35 6.39
N SER A 5 25.16 -15.98 7.65
CA SER A 5 24.12 -15.39 8.48
C SER A 5 23.73 -13.97 8.00
N SER A 6 24.69 -13.19 7.52
CA SER A 6 24.45 -11.85 6.99
C SER A 6 23.73 -11.90 5.63
N ILE A 7 24.14 -12.81 4.76
CA ILE A 7 23.49 -13.03 3.45
C ILE A 7 22.04 -13.47 3.64
N PHE A 8 21.78 -14.39 4.57
CA PHE A 8 20.42 -14.82 4.90
C PHE A 8 19.53 -13.65 5.37
N MET A 9 20.04 -12.80 6.27
CA MET A 9 19.29 -11.63 6.75
C MET A 9 19.01 -10.62 5.65
N ILE A 10 19.96 -10.34 4.77
CA ILE A 10 19.78 -9.44 3.64
C ILE A 10 18.73 -10.00 2.69
N THR A 11 18.81 -11.28 2.36
CA THR A 11 17.84 -11.94 1.48
C THR A 11 16.44 -11.91 2.08
N ALA A 12 16.30 -12.23 3.36
CA ALA A 12 15.03 -12.17 4.07
C ALA A 12 14.45 -10.73 4.10
N LEU A 13 15.30 -9.73 4.30
CA LEU A 13 14.89 -8.32 4.28
C LEU A 13 14.37 -7.92 2.89
N ILE A 14 15.04 -8.32 1.81
CA ILE A 14 14.60 -8.06 0.45
C ILE A 14 13.23 -8.70 0.20
N VAL A 15 13.04 -9.96 0.60
CA VAL A 15 11.76 -10.66 0.46
C VAL A 15 10.64 -9.92 1.20
N LEU A 16 10.88 -9.48 2.44
CA LEU A 16 9.90 -8.71 3.22
C LEU A 16 9.56 -7.37 2.56
N ILE A 17 10.54 -6.67 1.99
CA ILE A 17 10.31 -5.42 1.26
C ILE A 17 9.46 -5.67 0.01
N MET A 18 9.74 -6.73 -0.74
CA MET A 18 8.93 -7.12 -1.91
C MET A 18 7.50 -7.47 -1.52
N LEU A 19 7.30 -8.21 -0.43
CA LEU A 19 5.99 -8.56 0.10
C LEU A 19 5.21 -7.31 0.54
N SER A 20 5.85 -6.37 1.21
CA SER A 20 5.27 -5.10 1.58
C SER A 20 4.88 -4.25 0.36
N ALA A 21 5.69 -4.26 -0.70
CA ALA A 21 5.36 -3.61 -1.96
C ALA A 21 4.13 -4.27 -2.63
N PHE A 22 4.04 -5.59 -2.58
CA PHE A 22 2.90 -6.34 -3.08
C PHE A 22 1.60 -5.98 -2.33
N PHE A 23 1.60 -5.99 -1.00
CA PHE A 23 0.43 -5.57 -0.22
C PHE A 23 0.02 -4.12 -0.51
N SER A 24 0.99 -3.22 -0.61
CA SER A 24 0.74 -1.82 -0.98
C SER A 24 0.15 -1.65 -2.38
N ALA A 25 0.61 -2.45 -3.34
CA ALA A 25 0.07 -2.45 -4.70
C ALA A 25 -1.36 -3.01 -4.71
N SER A 26 -1.61 -4.10 -3.99
CA SER A 26 -2.93 -4.72 -3.85
C SER A 26 -3.94 -3.74 -3.25
N GLU A 27 -3.62 -3.09 -2.14
CA GLU A 27 -4.46 -2.04 -1.53
C GLU A 27 -4.82 -0.95 -2.53
N THR A 28 -3.83 -0.49 -3.31
CA THR A 28 -4.05 0.56 -4.32
C THR A 28 -4.91 0.07 -5.48
N ALA A 29 -4.73 -1.17 -5.92
CA ALA A 29 -5.52 -1.77 -6.99
C ALA A 29 -6.99 -1.87 -6.58
N TYR A 30 -7.28 -2.46 -5.42
CA TYR A 30 -8.65 -2.63 -4.93
C TYR A 30 -9.34 -1.30 -4.60
N SER A 31 -8.65 -0.35 -3.96
CA SER A 31 -9.24 0.97 -3.66
C SER A 31 -9.47 1.84 -4.90
N SER A 32 -8.97 1.44 -6.06
CA SER A 32 -9.15 2.14 -7.33
C SER A 32 -10.16 1.47 -8.28
N LEU A 33 -10.80 0.39 -7.86
CA LEU A 33 -11.80 -0.31 -8.67
C LEU A 33 -13.03 0.58 -8.93
N ASN A 34 -13.48 0.58 -10.18
CA ASN A 34 -14.77 1.16 -10.56
C ASN A 34 -15.82 0.03 -10.54
N MET A 35 -16.58 -0.03 -9.45
CA MET A 35 -17.56 -1.09 -9.22
C MET A 35 -18.65 -1.16 -10.31
N ILE A 36 -19.07 -0.02 -10.85
CA ILE A 36 -20.10 0.06 -11.91
C ILE A 36 -19.60 -0.63 -13.18
N ARG A 37 -18.38 -0.30 -13.58
CA ARG A 37 -17.76 -0.87 -14.79
C ARG A 37 -17.43 -2.36 -14.61
N LEU A 38 -17.06 -2.75 -13.39
CA LEU A 38 -16.76 -4.14 -13.06
C LEU A 38 -18.03 -4.99 -13.13
N LYS A 39 -19.15 -4.49 -12.60
CA LYS A 39 -20.45 -5.14 -12.63
C LYS A 39 -20.96 -5.32 -14.07
N SER A 40 -20.87 -4.29 -14.89
CA SER A 40 -21.25 -4.38 -16.31
C SER A 40 -20.45 -5.46 -17.04
N ARG A 41 -19.13 -5.53 -16.84
CA ARG A 41 -18.31 -6.58 -17.46
C ARG A 41 -18.63 -7.99 -16.96
N ALA A 42 -18.98 -8.12 -15.69
CA ALA A 42 -19.36 -9.42 -15.13
C ALA A 42 -20.72 -9.89 -15.72
N GLU A 43 -21.67 -8.97 -15.96
CA GLU A 43 -22.94 -9.22 -16.61
C GLU A 43 -22.75 -9.58 -18.10
N ASP A 44 -21.74 -9.03 -18.76
CA ASP A 44 -21.34 -9.36 -20.14
C ASP A 44 -20.66 -10.73 -20.27
N GLY A 45 -20.52 -11.50 -19.17
CA GLY A 45 -19.97 -12.85 -19.16
C GLY A 45 -18.45 -12.94 -18.92
N ASP A 46 -17.78 -11.86 -18.54
CA ASP A 46 -16.36 -11.87 -18.17
C ASP A 46 -16.16 -12.57 -16.82
N LYS A 47 -15.67 -13.82 -16.87
CA LYS A 47 -15.41 -14.66 -15.69
C LYS A 47 -14.39 -14.05 -14.73
N GLN A 48 -13.44 -13.27 -15.24
CA GLN A 48 -12.44 -12.60 -14.39
C GLN A 48 -13.09 -11.42 -13.66
N ALA A 49 -13.89 -10.63 -14.36
CA ALA A 49 -14.65 -9.54 -13.77
C ALA A 49 -15.59 -10.04 -12.67
N ALA A 50 -16.28 -11.16 -12.89
CA ALA A 50 -17.17 -11.79 -11.90
C ALA A 50 -16.40 -12.22 -10.63
N LYS A 51 -15.21 -12.82 -10.76
CA LYS A 51 -14.36 -13.19 -9.61
C LYS A 51 -13.90 -11.96 -8.82
N VAL A 52 -13.47 -10.91 -9.52
CA VAL A 52 -13.02 -9.66 -8.88
C VAL A 52 -14.19 -8.96 -8.20
N LEU A 53 -15.40 -9.01 -8.80
CA LEU A 53 -16.62 -8.46 -8.22
C LEU A 53 -16.97 -9.16 -6.90
N ALA A 54 -16.95 -10.49 -6.87
CA ALA A 54 -17.21 -11.28 -5.67
C ALA A 54 -16.21 -10.99 -4.53
N LEU A 55 -14.92 -10.74 -4.88
CA LEU A 55 -13.94 -10.28 -3.92
C LEU A 55 -14.23 -8.85 -3.44
N ALA A 56 -14.64 -7.98 -4.34
CA ALA A 56 -14.92 -6.59 -4.05
C ALA A 56 -16.21 -6.39 -3.23
N GLU A 57 -17.14 -7.31 -3.24
CA GLU A 57 -18.31 -7.33 -2.35
C GLU A 57 -17.93 -7.52 -0.88
N ARG A 58 -16.77 -8.15 -0.61
CA ARG A 58 -16.19 -8.30 0.73
C ARG A 58 -15.06 -7.29 0.99
N TYR A 59 -15.21 -6.08 0.45
CA TYR A 59 -14.17 -5.05 0.42
C TYR A 59 -13.56 -4.75 1.80
N ASP A 60 -14.37 -4.61 2.83
CA ASP A 60 -13.91 -4.28 4.19
C ASP A 60 -13.04 -5.40 4.78
N SER A 61 -13.45 -6.65 4.61
CA SER A 61 -12.67 -7.81 5.07
C SER A 61 -11.36 -7.95 4.28
N LEU A 62 -11.40 -7.73 2.97
CA LEU A 62 -10.24 -7.78 2.11
C LEU A 62 -9.22 -6.69 2.47
N LEU A 63 -9.67 -5.44 2.64
CA LEU A 63 -8.81 -4.33 3.05
C LEU A 63 -8.19 -4.57 4.42
N SER A 64 -8.97 -5.06 5.38
CA SER A 64 -8.47 -5.39 6.72
C SER A 64 -7.36 -6.44 6.66
N THR A 65 -7.54 -7.48 5.86
CA THR A 65 -6.54 -8.54 5.66
C THR A 65 -5.25 -7.99 5.03
N ILE A 66 -5.37 -7.17 3.98
CA ILE A 66 -4.23 -6.54 3.31
C ILE A 66 -3.48 -5.61 4.27
N LEU A 67 -4.22 -4.83 5.08
CA LEU A 67 -3.64 -3.91 6.05
C LEU A 67 -2.88 -4.64 7.15
N ILE A 68 -3.47 -5.69 7.72
CA ILE A 68 -2.83 -6.53 8.74
C ILE A 68 -1.57 -7.19 8.16
N GLY A 69 -1.67 -7.81 6.99
CA GLY A 69 -0.54 -8.43 6.31
C GLY A 69 0.60 -7.44 6.05
N ASN A 70 0.30 -6.25 5.55
CA ASN A 70 1.28 -5.20 5.32
C ASN A 70 1.95 -4.74 6.63
N ASN A 71 1.19 -4.63 7.72
CA ASN A 71 1.74 -4.25 9.03
C ASN A 71 2.68 -5.32 9.59
N ILE A 72 2.31 -6.60 9.53
CA ILE A 72 3.16 -7.72 9.98
C ILE A 72 4.47 -7.72 9.21
N VAL A 73 4.42 -7.58 7.89
CA VAL A 73 5.61 -7.55 7.03
C VAL A 73 6.49 -6.33 7.33
N ASN A 74 5.91 -5.15 7.55
CA ASN A 74 6.66 -3.94 7.88
C ASN A 74 7.34 -4.04 9.25
N ILE A 75 6.67 -4.61 10.26
CA ILE A 75 7.24 -4.85 11.59
C ILE A 75 8.39 -5.85 11.49
N GLY A 76 8.20 -6.96 10.78
CA GLY A 76 9.23 -7.97 10.55
C GLY A 76 10.45 -7.38 9.83
N ALA A 77 10.23 -6.61 8.77
CA ALA A 77 11.30 -5.94 8.04
C ALA A 77 12.06 -4.93 8.91
N SER A 78 11.36 -4.15 9.74
CA SER A 78 11.98 -3.19 10.66
C SER A 78 12.82 -3.88 11.73
N SER A 79 12.32 -4.97 12.32
CA SER A 79 13.05 -5.76 13.31
C SER A 79 14.32 -6.37 12.71
N LEU A 80 14.21 -6.97 11.53
CA LEU A 80 15.34 -7.56 10.83
C LEU A 80 16.38 -6.52 10.40
N ALA A 81 15.92 -5.37 9.90
CA ALA A 81 16.77 -4.23 9.57
C ALA A 81 17.55 -3.74 10.80
N THR A 82 16.89 -3.64 11.97
CA THR A 82 17.55 -3.21 13.21
C THR A 82 18.68 -4.16 13.58
N VAL A 83 18.46 -5.46 13.53
CA VAL A 83 19.51 -6.46 13.82
C VAL A 83 20.65 -6.35 12.82
N LEU A 84 20.35 -6.21 11.54
CA LEU A 84 21.35 -6.09 10.47
C LEU A 84 22.19 -4.82 10.65
N PHE A 85 21.57 -3.67 10.85
CA PHE A 85 22.27 -2.40 11.04
C PHE A 85 23.07 -2.37 12.35
N SER A 86 22.57 -2.99 13.42
CA SER A 86 23.33 -3.12 14.67
C SER A 86 24.61 -3.96 14.52
N ARG A 87 24.56 -4.97 13.64
CA ARG A 87 25.75 -5.76 13.30
C ARG A 87 26.77 -4.99 12.45
N LEU A 88 26.29 -4.12 11.54
CA LEU A 88 27.14 -3.37 10.61
C LEU A 88 27.73 -2.10 11.22
N LEU A 89 26.94 -1.36 11.98
CA LEU A 89 27.27 -0.01 12.50
C LEU A 89 27.50 -0.01 14.03
N GLY A 90 27.32 -1.16 14.68
CA GLY A 90 27.37 -1.27 16.13
C GLY A 90 26.03 -0.92 16.81
N ASN A 91 25.91 -1.34 18.05
CA ASN A 91 24.66 -1.21 18.81
C ASN A 91 24.25 0.24 19.11
N ALA A 92 25.19 1.18 19.09
CA ALA A 92 24.91 2.59 19.34
C ALA A 92 24.16 3.27 18.18
N TYR A 93 24.51 2.97 16.94
CA TYR A 93 23.99 3.64 15.75
C TYR A 93 23.02 2.79 14.94
N GLY A 94 23.08 1.47 15.09
CA GLY A 94 22.26 0.53 14.32
C GLY A 94 20.75 0.78 14.39
N PRO A 95 20.14 0.89 15.59
CA PRO A 95 18.71 1.14 15.74
C PRO A 95 18.27 2.46 15.12
N THR A 96 19.06 3.53 15.28
CA THR A 96 18.77 4.85 14.71
C THR A 96 18.83 4.82 13.18
N ALA A 97 19.86 4.21 12.61
CA ALA A 97 20.01 4.07 11.17
C ALA A 97 18.87 3.25 10.56
N SER A 98 18.50 2.13 11.18
CA SER A 98 17.38 1.30 10.71
C SER A 98 16.06 2.05 10.73
N THR A 99 15.80 2.83 11.79
CA THR A 99 14.57 3.63 11.90
C THR A 99 14.49 4.68 10.81
N ILE A 100 15.58 5.39 10.52
CA ILE A 100 15.63 6.39 9.45
C ILE A 100 15.36 5.74 8.09
N VAL A 101 16.07 4.65 7.77
CA VAL A 101 15.93 3.95 6.48
C VAL A 101 14.51 3.40 6.31
N MET A 102 13.96 2.74 7.33
CA MET A 102 12.61 2.19 7.26
C MET A 102 11.54 3.27 7.17
N THR A 103 11.70 4.39 7.88
CA THR A 103 10.80 5.54 7.79
C THR A 103 10.81 6.13 6.38
N LEU A 104 11.97 6.32 5.77
CA LEU A 104 12.09 6.79 4.39
C LEU A 104 11.45 5.82 3.40
N LEU A 105 11.63 4.51 3.56
CA LEU A 105 10.99 3.50 2.72
C LEU A 105 9.45 3.54 2.82
N VAL A 106 8.92 3.67 4.04
CA VAL A 106 7.47 3.77 4.25
C VAL A 106 6.92 5.07 3.67
N LEU A 107 7.61 6.19 3.88
CA LEU A 107 7.22 7.49 3.32
C LEU A 107 7.31 7.50 1.79
N ALA A 108 8.32 6.89 1.19
CA ALA A 108 8.46 6.81 -0.26
C ALA A 108 7.31 6.03 -0.93
N LYS A 109 6.68 5.09 -0.23
CA LYS A 109 5.48 4.38 -0.71
C LYS A 109 4.21 5.26 -0.67
N SER A 110 4.12 6.21 0.26
CA SER A 110 2.93 7.05 0.47
C SER A 110 2.67 8.11 -0.62
N PRO A 111 3.66 8.93 -1.05
CA PRO A 111 3.43 9.99 -2.04
C PRO A 111 3.12 9.44 -3.44
N LEU A 112 3.65 8.27 -3.80
CA LEU A 112 3.32 7.62 -5.07
C LEU A 112 1.84 7.25 -5.17
N LYS A 113 1.21 6.86 -4.06
CA LYS A 113 -0.24 6.60 -3.98
C LYS A 113 -1.05 7.89 -4.13
N ALA A 114 -0.64 8.97 -3.47
CA ALA A 114 -1.31 10.27 -3.54
C ALA A 114 -1.17 10.93 -4.92
N TRP A 115 0.02 10.85 -5.52
CA TRP A 115 0.31 11.42 -6.84
C TRP A 115 -0.44 10.69 -7.96
N ARG A 116 -0.51 9.35 -7.92
CA ARG A 116 -1.32 8.56 -8.87
C ARG A 116 -2.81 8.89 -8.79
N ARG A 117 -3.37 9.15 -7.60
CA ARG A 117 -4.77 9.59 -7.46
C ARG A 117 -4.99 10.96 -8.09
N LYS A 118 -4.05 11.88 -7.91
CA LYS A 118 -4.11 13.25 -8.44
C LYS A 118 -4.03 13.28 -9.97
N CYS A 119 -3.19 12.44 -10.58
CA CYS A 119 -3.04 12.36 -12.03
C CYS A 119 -4.20 11.64 -12.72
N ARG A 120 -4.95 10.77 -12.04
CA ARG A 120 -6.04 10.00 -12.64
C ARG A 120 -7.34 10.79 -12.80
N ASN A 121 -7.56 11.85 -12.00
CA ASN A 121 -8.76 12.66 -12.03
C ASN A 121 -8.46 14.18 -12.05
N PRO A 122 -7.79 14.71 -13.09
CA PRO A 122 -7.52 16.15 -13.17
C PRO A 122 -8.80 16.98 -13.32
N LEU A 123 -9.90 16.39 -13.82
CA LEU A 123 -11.15 17.09 -14.10
C LEU A 123 -12.14 17.18 -12.92
N GLN A 124 -12.01 16.33 -11.88
CA GLN A 124 -12.97 16.36 -10.77
C GLN A 124 -12.66 17.42 -9.70
N TRP A 125 -11.42 17.90 -9.63
CA TRP A 125 -11.01 18.85 -8.61
C TRP A 125 -11.65 20.25 -8.76
N PRO A 126 -11.70 20.89 -9.94
CA PRO A 126 -12.30 22.22 -10.08
C PRO A 126 -13.84 22.22 -10.00
N LEU A 127 -14.50 21.14 -10.45
CA LEU A 127 -15.97 21.04 -10.44
C LEU A 127 -16.52 20.84 -9.01
N ARG A 128 -15.87 20.05 -8.18
CA ARG A 128 -16.32 19.81 -6.79
C ARG A 128 -16.25 21.08 -5.94
N ARG A 129 -15.26 21.95 -6.16
CA ARG A 129 -15.13 23.23 -5.43
C ARG A 129 -16.18 24.26 -5.84
N ARG A 130 -16.72 24.18 -7.08
CA ARG A 130 -17.73 25.12 -7.56
C ARG A 130 -19.17 24.66 -7.28
N LEU A 131 -19.43 23.37 -7.16
CA LEU A 131 -20.77 22.83 -6.99
C LEU A 131 -21.22 22.69 -5.52
N VAL A 132 -20.30 22.59 -4.57
CA VAL A 132 -20.63 22.50 -3.13
C VAL A 132 -21.38 23.73 -2.61
N PRO A 133 -21.06 24.98 -2.98
CA PRO A 133 -21.85 26.13 -2.55
C PRO A 133 -23.24 26.21 -3.22
N LEU A 134 -23.40 25.73 -4.46
CA LEU A 134 -24.70 25.76 -5.13
C LEU A 134 -25.73 24.82 -4.48
N TRP A 135 -25.29 23.63 -4.02
CA TRP A 135 -26.18 22.67 -3.33
C TRP A 135 -26.68 23.18 -1.97
N ARG A 136 -25.91 24.05 -1.33
CA ARG A 136 -26.30 24.67 -0.06
C ARG A 136 -27.39 25.76 -0.23
N TYR A 137 -27.54 26.32 -1.44
CA TYR A 137 -28.56 27.34 -1.75
C TYR A 137 -29.84 26.77 -2.37
N LEU A 138 -29.82 25.58 -2.93
CA LEU A 138 -30.98 24.93 -3.55
C LEU A 138 -31.77 24.00 -2.62
N GLY A 139 -31.28 23.77 -1.40
CA GLY A 139 -31.88 22.87 -0.40
C GLY A 139 -32.67 23.58 0.71
N ARG A 140 -33.27 24.77 0.44
CA ARG A 140 -34.27 25.43 1.30
C ARG A 140 -35.56 25.65 0.58
#